data_e5bfb36566a6cb46449667b3c3e11a0d
#
_entry.id   e5bfb36566a6cb46449667b3c3e11a0d
#
_cell.length_a   1.000
_cell.length_b   1.000
_cell.length_c   1.000
_cell.angle_alpha   90.00
_cell.angle_beta   90.00
_cell.angle_gamma   90.00
#
_symmetry.space_group_name_H-M   'P 1'
#
loop_
_entity.id
_entity.type
_entity.pdbx_description
1 polymer ?
#
loop_
_entity_poly.entity_id
_entity_poly.type
_entity_poly.pdbx_seq_one_letter_code
_entity_poly.pdbx_strand_id
1 'polypeptide(L)'
;MYKRQLLNSAKKNLPRSFEIETIKVPGVFEIPITISKYLKKFDAFIALGCVIKGKTPHFDFISQSSTNAIMDLAINSKKPIGNGILTCLNINQAKVRKKKGAEAAKAIVSVLSQK
;
A
#
# COMPACT_ATOMS: atom_id res chain seq x y z
N MET A 1 -17.09 -3.26 4.44
CA MET A 1 -15.85 -4.07 4.37
C MET A 1 -14.65 -3.17 4.59
N TYR A 2 -13.78 -3.58 5.48
CA TYR A 2 -12.63 -2.75 5.81
C TYR A 2 -11.67 -2.52 4.62
N LYS A 3 -11.57 -3.47 3.70
CA LYS A 3 -10.71 -3.32 2.50
C LYS A 3 -11.22 -2.20 1.59
N ARG A 4 -12.53 -2.11 1.40
CA ARG A 4 -13.13 -1.03 0.60
C ARG A 4 -12.95 0.32 1.28
N GLN A 5 -13.10 0.35 2.61
CA GLN A 5 -12.89 1.57 3.39
C GLN A 5 -11.45 2.06 3.30
N LEU A 6 -10.49 1.13 3.29
CA LEU A 6 -9.08 1.43 3.12
C LEU A 6 -8.83 2.11 1.76
N LEU A 7 -9.39 1.56 0.70
CA LEU A 7 -9.28 2.13 -0.65
C LEU A 7 -9.93 3.51 -0.73
N ASN A 8 -11.15 3.64 -0.20
CA ASN A 8 -11.86 4.92 -0.21
C ASN A 8 -11.12 5.99 0.59
N SER A 9 -10.55 5.61 1.73
CA SER A 9 -9.74 6.50 2.57
C SER A 9 -8.53 7.03 1.81
N ALA A 10 -7.85 6.16 1.05
CA ALA A 10 -6.73 6.57 0.22
C ALA A 10 -7.18 7.55 -0.88
N LYS A 11 -8.22 7.21 -1.62
CA LYS A 11 -8.71 8.04 -2.73
C LYS A 11 -9.14 9.43 -2.28
N LYS A 12 -9.81 9.53 -1.13
CA LYS A 12 -10.28 10.82 -0.59
C LYS A 12 -9.14 11.78 -0.28
N ASN A 13 -7.96 11.26 -0.02
CA ASN A 13 -6.82 12.07 0.39
C ASN A 13 -5.83 12.33 -0.74
N LEU A 14 -6.24 12.08 -1.98
CA LEU A 14 -5.47 12.41 -3.17
C LEU A 14 -6.07 13.63 -3.86
N PRO A 15 -5.23 14.52 -4.42
CA PRO A 15 -5.72 15.66 -5.20
C PRO A 15 -6.63 15.22 -6.35
N ARG A 16 -7.64 16.01 -6.66
CA ARG A 16 -8.56 15.71 -7.77
C ARG A 16 -7.88 15.69 -9.14
N SER A 17 -6.76 16.39 -9.26
CA SER A 17 -5.99 16.42 -10.50
C SER A 17 -5.24 15.13 -10.80
N PHE A 18 -5.12 14.25 -9.80
CA PHE A 18 -4.44 12.97 -9.98
C PHE A 18 -5.31 12.00 -10.77
N GLU A 19 -4.73 11.37 -11.77
CA GLU A 19 -5.37 10.24 -12.43
C GLU A 19 -5.08 8.98 -11.62
N ILE A 20 -6.13 8.30 -11.18
CA ILE A 20 -6.01 7.15 -10.29
C ILE A 20 -6.44 5.89 -11.03
N GLU A 21 -5.58 4.90 -11.03
CA GLU A 21 -5.90 3.58 -11.58
C GLU A 21 -5.76 2.56 -10.44
N THR A 22 -6.79 1.73 -10.28
CA THR A 22 -6.80 0.70 -9.26
C THR A 22 -6.58 -0.66 -9.89
N ILE A 23 -5.57 -1.37 -9.42
CA ILE A 23 -5.22 -2.70 -9.91
C ILE A 23 -5.37 -3.67 -8.75
N LYS A 24 -6.19 -4.70 -8.94
CA LYS A 24 -6.41 -5.73 -7.91
C LYS A 24 -5.42 -6.86 -8.11
N VAL A 25 -4.93 -7.38 -7.00
CA VAL A 25 -3.99 -8.52 -6.97
C VAL A 25 -4.52 -9.59 -6.02
N PRO A 26 -4.07 -10.86 -6.18
CA PRO A 26 -4.59 -11.94 -5.34
C PRO A 26 -4.27 -11.80 -3.86
N GLY A 27 -3.11 -11.26 -3.52
CA GLY A 27 -2.69 -11.11 -2.14
C GLY A 27 -1.57 -10.10 -2.00
N VAL A 28 -1.19 -9.84 -0.76
CA VAL A 28 -0.13 -8.87 -0.44
C VAL A 28 1.19 -9.26 -1.09
N PHE A 29 1.47 -10.55 -1.18
CA PHE A 29 2.73 -11.04 -1.77
C PHE A 29 2.88 -10.62 -3.24
N GLU A 30 1.78 -10.42 -3.96
CA GLU A 30 1.80 -10.03 -5.37
C GLU A 30 1.87 -8.52 -5.60
N ILE A 31 1.82 -7.71 -4.54
CA ILE A 31 1.87 -6.26 -4.66
C ILE A 31 3.22 -5.78 -5.22
N PRO A 32 4.37 -6.21 -4.68
CA PRO A 32 5.65 -5.69 -5.18
C PRO A 32 5.90 -5.99 -6.66
N ILE A 33 5.60 -7.20 -7.12
CA ILE A 33 5.81 -7.53 -8.54
C ILE A 33 4.88 -6.73 -9.44
N THR A 34 3.66 -6.48 -8.99
CA THR A 34 2.72 -5.68 -9.76
C THR A 34 3.21 -4.24 -9.88
N ILE A 35 3.67 -3.64 -8.78
CA ILE A 35 4.25 -2.30 -8.81
C ILE A 35 5.45 -2.27 -9.77
N SER A 36 6.32 -3.26 -9.68
CA SER A 36 7.51 -3.36 -10.53
C SER A 36 7.16 -3.31 -12.01
N LYS A 37 6.08 -3.99 -12.40
CA LYS A 37 5.63 -4.02 -13.80
C LYS A 37 5.19 -2.65 -14.31
N TYR A 38 4.69 -1.79 -13.43
CA TYR A 38 4.12 -0.50 -13.81
C TYR A 38 4.97 0.68 -13.42
N LEU A 39 6.22 0.47 -13.01
CA LEU A 39 7.09 1.56 -12.55
C LEU A 39 7.25 2.68 -13.55
N LYS A 40 7.26 2.37 -14.84
CA LYS A 40 7.44 3.39 -15.88
C LYS A 40 6.16 4.10 -16.25
N LYS A 41 5.01 3.54 -15.86
CA LYS A 41 3.70 4.06 -16.25
C LYS A 41 3.16 5.12 -15.29
N PHE A 42 3.44 4.98 -14.01
CA PHE A 42 2.88 5.85 -12.98
C PHE A 42 3.97 6.59 -12.21
N ASP A 43 3.61 7.75 -11.68
CA ASP A 43 4.54 8.60 -10.91
C ASP A 43 4.61 8.21 -9.45
N ALA A 44 3.60 7.51 -8.94
CA ALA A 44 3.51 7.10 -7.54
C ALA A 44 2.59 5.91 -7.42
N PHE A 45 2.68 5.24 -6.28
CA PHE A 45 1.90 4.04 -6.01
C PHE A 45 1.41 4.05 -4.57
N ILE A 46 0.27 3.42 -4.34
CA ILE A 46 -0.21 3.14 -3.00
C ILE A 46 -0.49 1.64 -2.93
N ALA A 47 0.19 0.97 -2.01
CA ALA A 47 -0.01 -0.44 -1.75
C ALA A 47 -1.05 -0.60 -0.64
N LEU A 48 -2.15 -1.24 -0.93
CA LEU A 48 -3.22 -1.44 0.05
C LEU A 48 -3.48 -2.94 0.23
N GLY A 49 -3.58 -3.37 1.46
CA GLY A 49 -3.87 -4.76 1.76
C GLY A 49 -3.90 -5.02 3.24
N CYS A 50 -4.04 -6.29 3.59
CA CYS A 50 -4.07 -6.69 4.99
C CYS A 50 -3.47 -8.07 5.15
N VAL A 51 -2.54 -8.19 6.10
CA VAL A 51 -1.99 -9.47 6.52
C VAL A 51 -2.38 -9.67 7.98
N ILE A 52 -3.07 -10.77 8.26
CA ILE A 52 -3.52 -11.10 9.60
C ILE A 52 -2.71 -12.29 10.10
N LYS A 53 -2.20 -12.17 11.33
CA LYS A 53 -1.37 -13.21 11.93
C LYS A 53 -2.15 -14.51 12.09
N GLY A 54 -1.58 -15.60 11.56
CA GLY A 54 -2.08 -16.96 11.73
C GLY A 54 -1.23 -17.75 12.68
N LYS A 55 -1.40 -19.07 12.65
CA LYS A 55 -0.66 -19.99 13.54
C LYS A 55 0.75 -20.29 13.04
N THR A 56 1.07 -19.92 11.80
CA THR A 56 2.37 -20.20 11.19
C THR A 56 3.18 -18.92 11.08
N PRO A 57 4.50 -19.00 10.83
CA PRO A 57 5.35 -17.82 10.63
C PRO A 57 5.08 -17.09 9.30
N HIS A 58 4.12 -17.54 8.51
CA HIS A 58 3.78 -16.94 7.21
C HIS A 58 3.52 -15.44 7.32
N PHE A 59 2.84 -15.00 8.38
CA PHE A 59 2.56 -13.60 8.65
C PHE A 59 3.84 -12.76 8.66
N ASP A 60 4.85 -13.21 9.41
CA ASP A 60 6.10 -12.47 9.54
C ASP A 60 6.86 -12.43 8.22
N PHE A 61 6.91 -13.54 7.49
CA PHE A 61 7.59 -13.62 6.20
C PHE A 61 6.95 -12.69 5.18
N ILE A 62 5.63 -12.71 5.06
CA ILE A 62 4.92 -11.87 4.09
C ILE A 62 5.04 -10.40 4.45
N SER A 63 4.86 -10.05 5.72
CA SER A 63 4.93 -8.66 6.18
C SER A 63 6.31 -8.07 5.93
N GLN A 64 7.36 -8.79 6.33
CA GLN A 64 8.72 -8.30 6.19
C GLN A 64 9.16 -8.25 4.74
N SER A 65 8.91 -9.32 3.98
CA SER A 65 9.31 -9.40 2.57
C SER A 65 8.63 -8.32 1.74
N SER A 66 7.32 -8.11 1.96
CA SER A 66 6.57 -7.09 1.21
C SER A 66 7.06 -5.69 1.54
N THR A 67 7.28 -5.40 2.81
CA THR A 67 7.77 -4.09 3.26
C THR A 67 9.14 -3.79 2.67
N ASN A 68 10.06 -4.76 2.73
CA ASN A 68 11.40 -4.58 2.19
C ASN A 68 11.38 -4.38 0.67
N ALA A 69 10.57 -5.17 -0.05
CA ALA A 69 10.47 -5.07 -1.49
C ALA A 69 9.89 -3.71 -1.93
N ILE A 70 8.87 -3.22 -1.23
CA ILE A 70 8.26 -1.92 -1.51
C ILE A 70 9.27 -0.79 -1.28
N MET A 71 10.01 -0.85 -0.18
CA MET A 71 11.03 0.15 0.12
C MET A 71 12.11 0.18 -0.96
N ASP A 72 12.60 -0.99 -1.39
CA ASP A 72 13.60 -1.09 -2.43
C ASP A 72 13.11 -0.53 -3.76
N LEU A 73 11.87 -0.85 -4.14
CA LEU A 73 11.27 -0.33 -5.35
C LEU A 73 11.15 1.19 -5.32
N ALA A 74 10.72 1.74 -4.19
CA ALA A 74 10.58 3.19 -4.03
C ALA A 74 11.93 3.89 -4.17
N ILE A 75 12.93 3.41 -3.46
CA ILE A 75 14.27 4.01 -3.48
C ILE A 75 14.90 3.90 -4.86
N ASN A 76 14.85 2.71 -5.47
CA ASN A 76 15.51 2.47 -6.75
C ASN A 76 14.84 3.22 -7.90
N SER A 77 13.52 3.36 -7.87
CA SER A 77 12.78 4.07 -8.91
C SER A 77 12.73 5.58 -8.67
N LYS A 78 13.00 6.03 -7.44
CA LYS A 78 12.82 7.42 -6.99
C LYS A 78 11.36 7.87 -7.10
N LYS A 79 10.44 6.93 -6.97
CA LYS A 79 9.00 7.19 -6.98
C LYS A 79 8.40 6.80 -5.64
N PRO A 80 7.57 7.66 -5.02
CA PRO A 80 7.00 7.32 -3.73
C PRO A 80 6.01 6.17 -3.84
N ILE A 81 6.08 5.28 -2.86
CA ILE A 81 5.12 4.20 -2.69
C ILE A 81 4.57 4.30 -1.28
N GLY A 82 3.30 4.67 -1.17
CA GLY A 82 2.63 4.73 0.12
C GLY A 82 2.32 3.32 0.61
N ASN A 83 2.74 3.01 1.82
CA ASN A 83 2.51 1.68 2.39
C ASN A 83 1.25 1.69 3.24
N GLY A 84 0.15 1.26 2.65
CA GLY A 84 -1.14 1.09 3.33
C GLY A 84 -1.47 -0.37 3.62
N ILE A 85 -0.45 -1.22 3.68
CA ILE A 85 -0.64 -2.62 4.04
C ILE A 85 -0.75 -2.74 5.55
N LEU A 86 -1.90 -3.25 6.01
CA LEU A 86 -2.14 -3.47 7.42
C LEU A 86 -1.53 -4.81 7.83
N THR A 87 -0.78 -4.81 8.94
CA THR A 87 -0.27 -6.02 9.55
C THR A 87 -0.88 -6.13 10.93
N CYS A 88 -1.83 -7.03 11.08
CA CYS A 88 -2.69 -7.10 12.27
C CYS A 88 -2.67 -8.47 12.91
N LEU A 89 -2.86 -8.49 14.23
CA LEU A 89 -2.95 -9.75 14.97
C LEU A 89 -4.30 -10.44 14.75
N ASN A 90 -5.33 -9.65 14.44
CA ASN A 90 -6.68 -10.18 14.22
C ASN A 90 -7.47 -9.23 13.33
N ILE A 91 -8.63 -9.69 12.88
CA ILE A 91 -9.48 -8.96 11.95
C ILE A 91 -10.07 -7.68 12.56
N ASN A 92 -10.27 -7.66 13.88
CA ASN A 92 -10.78 -6.45 14.55
C ASN A 92 -9.79 -5.30 14.46
N GLN A 93 -8.49 -5.58 14.56
CA GLN A 93 -7.46 -4.56 14.36
C GLN A 93 -7.50 -4.02 12.93
N ALA A 94 -7.72 -4.88 11.94
CA ALA A 94 -7.82 -4.45 10.56
C ALA A 94 -9.00 -3.49 10.37
N LYS A 95 -10.14 -3.79 10.97
CA LYS A 95 -11.32 -2.95 10.86
C LYS A 95 -11.12 -1.55 11.45
N VAL A 96 -10.40 -1.43 12.57
CA VAL A 96 -10.20 -0.13 13.22
C VAL A 96 -9.07 0.68 12.58
N ARG A 97 -8.22 0.06 11.76
CA ARG A 97 -7.08 0.73 11.12
C ARG A 97 -7.35 1.15 9.68
N LYS A 98 -8.61 1.31 9.31
CA LYS A 98 -9.01 1.68 7.94
C LYS A 98 -8.43 3.00 7.45
N LYS A 99 -8.00 3.88 8.37
CA LYS A 99 -7.39 5.17 8.01
C LYS A 99 -5.97 5.05 7.46
N LYS A 100 -5.39 3.87 7.47
CA LYS A 100 -4.05 3.64 6.93
C LYS A 100 -3.96 4.02 5.45
N GLY A 101 -5.06 3.88 4.70
CA GLY A 101 -5.11 4.34 3.31
C GLY A 101 -4.88 5.84 3.18
N ALA A 102 -5.50 6.63 4.06
CA ALA A 102 -5.30 8.08 4.07
C ALA A 102 -3.84 8.44 4.38
N GLU A 103 -3.23 7.74 5.34
CA GLU A 103 -1.83 7.97 5.69
C GLU A 103 -0.91 7.67 4.51
N ALA A 104 -1.15 6.57 3.80
CA ALA A 104 -0.37 6.20 2.63
C ALA A 104 -0.52 7.25 1.52
N ALA A 105 -1.74 7.75 1.29
CA ALA A 105 -2.00 8.77 0.29
C ALA A 105 -1.26 10.07 0.64
N LYS A 106 -1.33 10.50 1.89
CA LYS A 106 -0.64 11.72 2.34
C LYS A 106 0.87 11.59 2.20
N ALA A 107 1.40 10.39 2.44
CA ALA A 107 2.84 10.16 2.32
C ALA A 107 3.31 10.36 0.88
N ILE A 108 2.61 9.81 -0.11
CA ILE A 108 3.04 9.98 -1.51
C ILE A 108 2.87 11.43 -1.98
N VAL A 109 1.81 12.11 -1.56
CA VAL A 109 1.62 13.52 -1.91
C VAL A 109 2.77 14.36 -1.34
N SER A 110 3.17 14.09 -0.11
CA SER A 110 4.28 14.79 0.53
C SER A 110 5.58 14.63 -0.26
N VAL A 111 5.91 13.40 -0.68
CA VAL A 111 7.13 13.15 -1.44
C VAL A 111 7.05 13.76 -2.84
N LEU A 112 5.92 13.64 -3.52
CA LEU A 112 5.74 14.24 -4.85
C LEU A 112 5.85 15.77 -4.83
N SER A 113 5.52 16.39 -3.69
CA SER A 113 5.58 17.84 -3.52
C SER A 113 6.97 18.36 -3.20
N GLN A 114 7.94 17.51 -2.94
CA GLN A 114 9.33 17.92 -2.69
C GLN A 114 9.95 18.47 -3.96
N LYS A 115 10.75 19.51 -3.78
CA LYS A 115 11.46 20.14 -4.90
C LYS A 115 12.87 19.62 -5.06
#